data_03787de0eff0860717cad5f23019f122
#
_entry.id   03787de0eff0860717cad5f23019f122
#
_cell.length_a   1.000
_cell.length_b   1.000
_cell.length_c   1.000
_cell.angle_alpha   90.00
_cell.angle_beta   90.00
_cell.angle_gamma   90.00
#
_symmetry.space_group_name_H-M   'P 1'
#
loop_
_entity.id
_entity.type
_entity.pdbx_description
1 polymer ?
#
loop_
_entity_poly.entity_id
_entity_poly.type
_entity_poly.pdbx_seq_one_letter_code
_entity_poly.pdbx_strand_id
1 'polypeptide(L)'
;GLLMSHDFSPYATWPALLETYVSYLLPISTGGIMSLIVEPLTPLAHLLTGWVPVLVWLLTILCVWLAQSAPARTRISDREELIDLVRSRGAGTLGWMLTWQGNEAWVNEAGTAGFSYRPSRDVALTVGDPAADDADVAQAVRDFADFATDAGLIPALYSVHAPAMEAARAMGWTIMQVAEEAVLDLPDLAFRGKAYQDVRTALNHAKKEGVEAVWTSFRDCPAGRRDQIRAISQAWASDKPLPEMGFT
;
A
#
# COMPACT_ATOMS: atom_id res chain seq x y z
N GLY A 1 -15.03 -16.05 -41.20
CA GLY A 1 -14.09 -15.59 -42.27
C GLY A 1 -14.07 -16.50 -43.51
N LEU A 2 -13.67 -17.74 -43.37
CA LEU A 2 -13.58 -18.69 -44.51
C LEU A 2 -14.93 -19.02 -45.15
N LEU A 3 -16.00 -19.08 -44.38
CA LEU A 3 -17.37 -19.31 -44.88
C LEU A 3 -17.93 -18.14 -45.70
N MET A 4 -17.28 -16.97 -45.61
CA MET A 4 -17.69 -15.73 -46.26
C MET A 4 -16.60 -15.19 -47.21
N SER A 5 -15.73 -16.06 -47.74
CA SER A 5 -14.62 -15.63 -48.60
C SER A 5 -15.09 -14.92 -49.87
N HIS A 6 -16.29 -15.19 -50.35
CA HIS A 6 -16.90 -14.55 -51.51
C HIS A 6 -17.48 -13.15 -51.26
N ASP A 7 -17.61 -12.75 -49.97
CA ASP A 7 -18.10 -11.44 -49.60
C ASP A 7 -16.99 -10.36 -49.58
N PHE A 8 -15.77 -10.70 -50.01
CA PHE A 8 -14.61 -9.84 -50.04
C PHE A 8 -13.93 -9.82 -51.40
N SER A 9 -13.33 -8.69 -51.80
CA SER A 9 -12.52 -8.53 -53.00
C SER A 9 -11.10 -8.05 -52.65
N PRO A 10 -10.02 -8.68 -53.15
CA PRO A 10 -9.98 -9.99 -53.80
C PRO A 10 -10.37 -11.13 -52.87
N TYR A 11 -10.61 -12.34 -53.41
CA TYR A 11 -11.01 -13.49 -52.58
C TYR A 11 -10.11 -13.65 -51.35
N ALA A 12 -10.73 -13.65 -50.20
CA ALA A 12 -10.04 -13.68 -48.92
C ALA A 12 -9.32 -15.01 -48.66
N THR A 13 -8.01 -14.99 -48.76
CA THR A 13 -7.17 -16.06 -48.24
C THR A 13 -6.91 -15.90 -46.78
N TRP A 14 -6.59 -16.98 -46.03
CA TRP A 14 -6.28 -16.92 -44.61
C TRP A 14 -5.23 -15.85 -44.25
N PRO A 15 -4.07 -15.78 -44.95
CA PRO A 15 -3.08 -14.75 -44.64
C PRO A 15 -3.61 -13.32 -44.86
N ALA A 16 -4.34 -13.07 -45.95
CA ALA A 16 -4.90 -11.76 -46.28
C ALA A 16 -5.96 -11.31 -45.24
N LEU A 17 -6.79 -12.23 -44.76
CA LEU A 17 -7.75 -11.96 -43.70
C LEU A 17 -7.04 -11.62 -42.38
N LEU A 18 -6.02 -12.40 -41.99
CA LEU A 18 -5.27 -12.16 -40.76
C LEU A 18 -4.58 -10.79 -40.81
N GLU A 19 -3.94 -10.49 -41.93
CA GLU A 19 -3.25 -9.21 -42.16
C GLU A 19 -4.22 -8.02 -42.11
N THR A 20 -5.37 -8.16 -42.77
CA THR A 20 -6.43 -7.13 -42.74
C THR A 20 -6.97 -6.92 -41.33
N TYR A 21 -7.27 -7.98 -40.58
CA TYR A 21 -7.75 -7.85 -39.19
C TYR A 21 -6.69 -7.26 -38.25
N VAL A 22 -5.43 -7.61 -38.39
CA VAL A 22 -4.35 -7.02 -37.61
C VAL A 22 -4.22 -5.52 -37.87
N SER A 23 -4.35 -5.09 -39.14
CA SER A 23 -4.29 -3.66 -39.49
C SER A 23 -5.49 -2.86 -38.97
N TYR A 24 -6.66 -3.46 -38.85
CA TYR A 24 -7.83 -2.83 -38.26
C TYR A 24 -7.77 -2.78 -36.72
N LEU A 25 -7.08 -3.74 -36.10
CA LEU A 25 -6.91 -3.79 -34.63
C LEU A 25 -5.85 -2.80 -34.14
N LEU A 26 -4.84 -2.50 -34.94
CA LEU A 26 -3.77 -1.58 -34.57
C LEU A 26 -4.08 -0.19 -35.16
N PRO A 27 -4.20 0.88 -34.36
CA PRO A 27 -4.40 2.25 -34.84
C PRO A 27 -3.12 2.83 -35.50
N ILE A 28 -2.21 1.99 -35.93
CA ILE A 28 -0.94 2.39 -36.54
C ILE A 28 -1.11 2.27 -38.04
N SER A 29 -1.09 3.40 -38.74
CA SER A 29 -0.97 3.44 -40.18
C SER A 29 0.36 2.82 -40.58
N THR A 30 0.35 1.55 -40.99
CA THR A 30 1.48 0.87 -41.60
C THR A 30 1.61 1.38 -43.04
N GLY A 31 2.06 2.63 -43.18
CA GLY A 31 2.25 3.25 -44.47
C GLY A 31 3.19 2.41 -45.32
N GLY A 32 2.65 1.78 -46.38
CA GLY A 32 3.40 1.39 -47.54
C GLY A 32 3.84 -0.07 -47.70
N ILE A 33 3.45 -1.00 -46.87
CA ILE A 33 3.87 -2.41 -47.01
C ILE A 33 2.71 -3.35 -47.38
N MET A 34 1.47 -2.91 -47.33
CA MET A 34 0.31 -3.79 -47.52
C MET A 34 -0.46 -3.48 -48.81
N SER A 35 -0.23 -4.29 -49.80
CA SER A 35 -0.94 -4.22 -51.10
C SER A 35 -2.18 -5.12 -51.20
N LEU A 36 -2.61 -5.74 -50.11
CA LEU A 36 -3.74 -6.67 -50.06
C LEU A 36 -4.71 -6.37 -48.92
N ILE A 37 -5.29 -5.15 -48.94
CA ILE A 37 -6.46 -4.88 -48.10
C ILE A 37 -7.65 -5.53 -48.77
N VAL A 38 -8.28 -6.48 -48.11
CA VAL A 38 -9.49 -7.15 -48.58
C VAL A 38 -10.67 -6.23 -48.32
N GLU A 39 -11.34 -5.75 -49.35
CA GLU A 39 -12.50 -4.89 -49.24
C GLU A 39 -13.79 -5.70 -49.01
N PRO A 40 -14.63 -5.36 -48.03
CA PRO A 40 -15.92 -6.01 -47.84
C PRO A 40 -16.90 -5.62 -48.95
N LEU A 41 -17.54 -6.59 -49.56
CA LEU A 41 -18.50 -6.39 -50.62
C LEU A 41 -19.96 -6.43 -50.18
N THR A 42 -20.23 -7.02 -49.02
CA THR A 42 -21.59 -7.17 -48.51
C THR A 42 -21.82 -6.32 -47.25
N PRO A 43 -23.08 -5.88 -46.97
CA PRO A 43 -23.39 -5.12 -45.79
C PRO A 43 -22.99 -5.84 -44.49
N LEU A 44 -23.07 -7.17 -44.46
CA LEU A 44 -22.67 -7.98 -43.34
C LEU A 44 -21.15 -7.98 -43.15
N ALA A 45 -20.37 -8.06 -44.23
CA ALA A 45 -18.92 -7.96 -44.18
C ALA A 45 -18.48 -6.56 -43.71
N HIS A 46 -19.11 -5.48 -44.15
CA HIS A 46 -18.88 -4.13 -43.66
C HIS A 46 -19.18 -3.98 -42.17
N LEU A 47 -20.28 -4.55 -41.69
CA LEU A 47 -20.63 -4.51 -40.28
C LEU A 47 -19.60 -5.26 -39.44
N LEU A 48 -19.18 -6.44 -39.86
CA LEU A 48 -18.17 -7.22 -39.14
C LEU A 48 -16.81 -6.55 -39.11
N THR A 49 -16.33 -6.04 -40.26
CA THR A 49 -15.02 -5.36 -40.32
C THR A 49 -14.99 -4.04 -39.55
N GLY A 50 -16.09 -3.30 -39.52
CA GLY A 50 -16.21 -2.05 -38.80
C GLY A 50 -16.37 -2.20 -37.29
N TRP A 51 -17.21 -3.14 -36.84
CA TRP A 51 -17.58 -3.26 -35.41
C TRP A 51 -16.73 -4.21 -34.60
N VAL A 52 -16.17 -5.28 -35.24
CA VAL A 52 -15.32 -6.23 -34.49
C VAL A 52 -14.11 -5.56 -33.84
N PRO A 53 -13.34 -4.69 -34.51
CA PRO A 53 -12.24 -3.98 -33.90
C PRO A 53 -12.71 -3.10 -32.73
N VAL A 54 -13.82 -2.38 -32.87
CA VAL A 54 -14.39 -1.54 -31.81
C VAL A 54 -14.77 -2.38 -30.59
N LEU A 55 -15.43 -3.51 -30.79
CA LEU A 55 -15.79 -4.43 -29.71
C LEU A 55 -14.57 -5.01 -29.00
N VAL A 56 -13.52 -5.38 -29.74
CA VAL A 56 -12.27 -5.88 -29.16
C VAL A 56 -11.62 -4.82 -28.29
N TRP A 57 -11.54 -3.58 -28.74
CA TRP A 57 -10.97 -2.49 -27.95
C TRP A 57 -11.82 -2.14 -26.75
N LEU A 58 -13.15 -2.09 -26.88
CA LEU A 58 -14.07 -1.86 -25.74
C LEU A 58 -13.93 -2.98 -24.71
N LEU A 59 -13.85 -4.24 -25.15
CA LEU A 59 -13.65 -5.37 -24.23
C LEU A 59 -12.29 -5.30 -23.55
N THR A 60 -11.23 -4.95 -24.28
CA THR A 60 -9.89 -4.78 -23.72
C THR A 60 -9.87 -3.67 -22.68
N ILE A 61 -10.43 -2.49 -22.99
CA ILE A 61 -10.55 -1.38 -22.05
C ILE A 61 -11.36 -1.79 -20.81
N LEU A 62 -12.48 -2.49 -21.02
CA LEU A 62 -13.31 -3.01 -19.95
C LEU A 62 -12.53 -4.00 -19.06
N CYS A 63 -11.80 -4.94 -19.65
CA CYS A 63 -10.97 -5.90 -18.90
C CYS A 63 -9.88 -5.19 -18.09
N VAL A 64 -9.18 -4.22 -18.69
CA VAL A 64 -8.17 -3.41 -17.98
C VAL A 64 -8.81 -2.61 -16.86
N TRP A 65 -9.97 -1.99 -17.11
CA TRP A 65 -10.72 -1.24 -16.11
C TRP A 65 -11.17 -2.14 -14.95
N LEU A 66 -11.73 -3.31 -15.24
CA LEU A 66 -12.14 -4.29 -14.22
C LEU A 66 -10.94 -4.82 -13.42
N ALA A 67 -9.80 -5.08 -14.08
CA ALA A 67 -8.59 -5.53 -13.41
C ALA A 67 -8.01 -4.46 -12.45
N GLN A 68 -8.15 -3.16 -12.81
CA GLN A 68 -7.72 -2.06 -11.94
C GLN A 68 -8.76 -1.67 -10.88
N SER A 69 -10.01 -2.03 -11.11
CA SER A 69 -11.15 -1.71 -10.21
C SER A 69 -11.44 -2.83 -9.22
N ALA A 70 -10.65 -3.91 -9.19
CA ALA A 70 -10.78 -4.94 -8.18
C ALA A 70 -10.55 -4.30 -6.80
N PRO A 71 -11.57 -4.08 -5.97
CA PRO A 71 -11.37 -3.48 -4.67
C PRO A 71 -10.53 -4.43 -3.84
N ALA A 72 -9.45 -3.94 -3.25
CA ALA A 72 -8.93 -4.58 -2.07
C ALA A 72 -10.12 -4.74 -1.13
N ARG A 73 -10.41 -5.98 -0.70
CA ARG A 73 -11.60 -6.30 0.11
C ARG A 73 -11.42 -5.77 1.54
N THR A 74 -11.36 -4.46 1.69
CA THR A 74 -11.42 -3.80 2.99
C THR A 74 -12.87 -3.81 3.46
N ARG A 75 -13.15 -4.56 4.50
CA ARG A 75 -14.44 -4.43 5.21
C ARG A 75 -14.40 -3.08 5.94
N ILE A 76 -15.41 -2.26 5.76
CA ILE A 76 -15.55 -0.94 6.45
C ILE A 76 -15.56 -1.13 7.98
N SER A 77 -15.98 -2.29 8.49
CA SER A 77 -15.98 -2.68 9.90
C SER A 77 -14.57 -2.87 10.49
N ASP A 78 -13.57 -3.16 9.69
CA ASP A 78 -12.26 -3.57 10.17
C ASP A 78 -11.52 -2.44 10.90
N ARG A 79 -11.82 -1.17 10.60
CA ARG A 79 -11.16 -0.03 11.24
C ARG A 79 -11.56 0.15 12.71
N GLU A 80 -12.83 0.06 13.03
CA GLU A 80 -13.30 0.17 14.42
C GLU A 80 -12.83 -1.03 15.23
N GLU A 81 -12.91 -2.22 14.65
CA GLU A 81 -12.45 -3.46 15.24
C GLU A 81 -10.93 -3.43 15.49
N LEU A 82 -10.13 -2.92 14.54
CA LEU A 82 -8.69 -2.73 14.72
C LEU A 82 -8.39 -1.75 15.87
N ILE A 83 -9.12 -0.65 15.99
CA ILE A 83 -8.96 0.30 17.09
C ILE A 83 -9.23 -0.39 18.45
N ASP A 84 -10.24 -1.23 18.51
CA ASP A 84 -10.58 -1.98 19.73
C ASP A 84 -9.53 -3.05 20.04
N LEU A 85 -8.97 -3.71 19.05
CA LEU A 85 -7.83 -4.61 19.21
C LEU A 85 -6.59 -3.88 19.73
N VAL A 86 -6.23 -2.71 19.18
CA VAL A 86 -5.11 -1.90 19.68
C VAL A 86 -5.32 -1.49 21.13
N ARG A 87 -6.55 -1.15 21.53
CA ARG A 87 -6.87 -0.78 22.91
C ARG A 87 -6.82 -1.94 23.88
N SER A 88 -7.28 -3.10 23.47
CA SER A 88 -7.46 -4.25 24.36
C SER A 88 -6.23 -5.14 24.43
N ARG A 89 -5.49 -5.29 23.34
CA ARG A 89 -4.35 -6.23 23.22
C ARG A 89 -3.01 -5.52 23.06
N GLY A 90 -3.03 -4.25 22.62
CA GLY A 90 -1.82 -3.51 22.24
C GLY A 90 -1.33 -3.89 20.84
N ALA A 91 -0.27 -3.23 20.40
CA ALA A 91 0.42 -3.48 19.13
C ALA A 91 1.84 -2.90 19.19
N GLY A 92 2.53 -3.13 20.30
CA GLY A 92 3.86 -2.58 20.53
C GLY A 92 3.88 -1.04 20.67
N THR A 93 5.06 -0.46 20.57
CA THR A 93 5.28 0.99 20.75
C THR A 93 4.67 1.85 19.66
N LEU A 94 4.53 1.30 18.44
CA LEU A 94 3.94 1.97 17.28
C LEU A 94 2.45 1.67 17.10
N GLY A 95 1.82 0.96 18.05
CA GLY A 95 0.47 0.43 17.90
C GLY A 95 -0.59 1.46 17.49
N TRP A 96 -0.51 2.68 18.01
CA TRP A 96 -1.45 3.75 17.64
C TRP A 96 -1.28 4.26 16.20
N MET A 97 -0.14 4.00 15.54
CA MET A 97 0.04 4.34 14.12
C MET A 97 -0.83 3.47 13.21
N LEU A 98 -1.26 2.29 13.68
CA LEU A 98 -2.20 1.45 12.95
C LEU A 98 -3.54 2.17 12.71
N THR A 99 -3.91 3.12 13.56
CA THR A 99 -5.18 3.84 13.48
C THR A 99 -5.12 5.12 12.65
N TRP A 100 -3.97 5.48 12.08
CA TRP A 100 -3.79 6.73 11.35
C TRP A 100 -4.60 6.78 10.05
N GLN A 101 -4.96 7.99 9.66
CA GLN A 101 -5.70 8.24 8.42
C GLN A 101 -4.84 7.87 7.19
N GLY A 102 -5.50 7.30 6.19
CA GLY A 102 -4.85 6.86 4.95
C GLY A 102 -4.28 5.45 5.00
N ASN A 103 -4.30 4.80 6.16
CA ASN A 103 -4.06 3.37 6.26
C ASN A 103 -5.38 2.61 6.12
N GLU A 104 -5.33 1.48 5.45
CA GLU A 104 -6.41 0.50 5.39
C GLU A 104 -6.29 -0.46 6.57
N ALA A 105 -7.41 -0.83 7.17
CA ALA A 105 -7.44 -1.78 8.26
C ALA A 105 -7.72 -3.19 7.74
N TRP A 106 -7.09 -4.17 8.33
CA TRP A 106 -7.36 -5.57 8.16
C TRP A 106 -7.46 -6.25 9.52
N VAL A 107 -8.47 -7.06 9.71
CA VAL A 107 -8.67 -7.90 10.89
C VAL A 107 -8.90 -9.33 10.42
N ASN A 108 -8.29 -10.29 11.09
CA ASN A 108 -8.47 -11.69 10.74
C ASN A 108 -9.92 -12.16 10.99
N GLU A 109 -10.31 -13.28 10.38
CA GLU A 109 -11.68 -13.80 10.48
C GLU A 109 -12.14 -14.10 11.91
N ALA A 110 -11.18 -14.41 12.79
CA ALA A 110 -11.45 -14.70 14.19
C ALA A 110 -11.65 -13.42 15.05
N GLY A 111 -11.36 -12.23 14.53
CA GLY A 111 -11.42 -10.98 15.28
C GLY A 111 -10.37 -10.91 16.40
N THR A 112 -9.27 -11.69 16.31
CA THR A 112 -8.26 -11.80 17.36
C THR A 112 -6.99 -11.03 17.07
N ALA A 113 -6.77 -10.66 15.82
CA ALA A 113 -5.58 -9.95 15.39
C ALA A 113 -5.85 -9.04 14.19
N GLY A 114 -5.12 -7.93 14.10
CA GLY A 114 -5.26 -7.02 12.99
C GLY A 114 -3.99 -6.23 12.68
N PHE A 115 -3.89 -5.82 11.43
CA PHE A 115 -2.89 -4.89 10.93
C PHE A 115 -3.54 -3.65 10.33
N SER A 116 -2.80 -2.56 10.24
CA SER A 116 -3.07 -1.56 9.22
C SER A 116 -1.99 -1.63 8.15
N TYR A 117 -2.39 -1.36 6.92
CA TYR A 117 -1.46 -1.34 5.80
C TYR A 117 -1.79 -0.19 4.84
N ARG A 118 -0.78 0.23 4.11
CA ARG A 118 -0.96 1.20 3.02
C ARG A 118 -0.62 0.51 1.71
N PRO A 119 -1.60 0.38 0.80
CA PRO A 119 -1.32 -0.12 -0.54
C PRO A 119 -0.46 0.91 -1.29
N SER A 120 0.67 0.47 -1.82
CA SER A 120 1.54 1.29 -2.65
C SER A 120 1.97 0.46 -3.85
N ARG A 121 1.41 0.78 -5.01
CA ARG A 121 1.53 -0.04 -6.23
C ARG A 121 1.01 -1.45 -5.97
N ASP A 122 1.91 -2.44 -5.99
CA ASP A 122 1.68 -3.87 -5.75
C ASP A 122 2.06 -4.33 -4.34
N VAL A 123 2.39 -3.39 -3.42
CA VAL A 123 2.84 -3.71 -2.07
C VAL A 123 1.79 -3.32 -1.03
N ALA A 124 1.50 -4.23 -0.10
CA ALA A 124 0.78 -3.95 1.15
C ALA A 124 1.80 -3.71 2.27
N LEU A 125 2.12 -2.43 2.52
CA LEU A 125 3.10 -2.04 3.53
C LEU A 125 2.42 -1.82 4.88
N THR A 126 2.80 -2.60 5.89
CA THR A 126 2.36 -2.38 7.28
C THR A 126 3.36 -1.53 8.05
N VAL A 127 2.95 -0.99 9.19
CA VAL A 127 3.82 -0.26 10.12
C VAL A 127 3.58 -0.80 11.53
N GLY A 128 4.65 -1.26 12.18
CA GLY A 128 4.57 -1.83 13.52
C GLY A 128 4.05 -3.27 13.56
N ASP A 129 3.94 -3.78 14.76
CA ASP A 129 3.44 -5.13 15.03
C ASP A 129 1.92 -5.22 14.84
N PRO A 130 1.36 -6.42 14.65
CA PRO A 130 -0.08 -6.59 14.66
C PRO A 130 -0.67 -6.26 16.02
N ALA A 131 -1.89 -5.74 16.03
CA ALA A 131 -2.70 -5.68 17.23
C ALA A 131 -3.19 -7.09 17.57
N ALA A 132 -2.51 -7.77 18.49
CA ALA A 132 -2.75 -9.16 18.84
C ALA A 132 -2.12 -9.49 20.20
N ASP A 133 -2.57 -10.58 20.82
CA ASP A 133 -1.85 -11.17 21.94
C ASP A 133 -0.55 -11.83 21.43
N ASP A 134 0.50 -11.88 22.24
CA ASP A 134 1.82 -12.41 21.84
C ASP A 134 1.76 -13.80 21.20
N ALA A 135 0.84 -14.64 21.68
CA ALA A 135 0.65 -16.00 21.16
C ALA A 135 0.07 -16.01 19.73
N ASP A 136 -0.66 -14.96 19.34
CA ASP A 136 -1.37 -14.86 18.08
C ASP A 136 -0.56 -14.11 17.01
N VAL A 137 0.52 -13.39 17.36
CA VAL A 137 1.33 -12.59 16.44
C VAL A 137 1.80 -13.40 15.23
N ALA A 138 2.34 -14.60 15.46
CA ALA A 138 2.85 -15.43 14.37
C ALA A 138 1.75 -15.87 13.40
N GLN A 139 0.54 -16.14 13.89
CA GLN A 139 -0.60 -16.47 13.05
C GLN A 139 -1.12 -15.23 12.31
N ALA A 140 -1.19 -14.09 12.99
CA ALA A 140 -1.58 -12.82 12.37
C ALA A 140 -0.71 -12.45 11.17
N VAL A 141 0.62 -12.67 11.27
CA VAL A 141 1.55 -12.44 10.15
C VAL A 141 1.25 -13.36 8.97
N ARG A 142 0.95 -14.64 9.21
CA ARG A 142 0.58 -15.59 8.15
C ARG A 142 -0.74 -15.21 7.50
N ASP A 143 -1.77 -14.97 8.30
CA ASP A 143 -3.11 -14.62 7.81
C ASP A 143 -3.09 -13.31 6.98
N PHE A 144 -2.32 -12.33 7.42
CA PHE A 144 -2.13 -11.09 6.66
C PHE A 144 -1.36 -11.32 5.35
N ALA A 145 -0.36 -12.19 5.36
CA ALA A 145 0.40 -12.53 4.15
C ALA A 145 -0.50 -13.21 3.11
N ASP A 146 -1.35 -14.14 3.55
CA ASP A 146 -2.32 -14.81 2.69
C ASP A 146 -3.34 -13.81 2.14
N PHE A 147 -3.91 -12.97 3.00
CA PHE A 147 -4.82 -11.89 2.60
C PHE A 147 -4.21 -10.95 1.55
N ALA A 148 -2.98 -10.47 1.77
CA ALA A 148 -2.32 -9.58 0.84
C ALA A 148 -2.06 -10.28 -0.51
N THR A 149 -1.61 -11.54 -0.48
CA THR A 149 -1.35 -12.34 -1.68
C THR A 149 -2.65 -12.58 -2.47
N ASP A 150 -3.74 -12.92 -1.80
CA ASP A 150 -5.06 -13.11 -2.41
C ASP A 150 -5.62 -11.81 -3.02
N ALA A 151 -5.24 -10.67 -2.44
CA ALA A 151 -5.54 -9.35 -2.99
C ALA A 151 -4.61 -8.94 -4.16
N GLY A 152 -3.64 -9.78 -4.53
CA GLY A 152 -2.64 -9.47 -5.57
C GLY A 152 -1.57 -8.48 -5.12
N LEU A 153 -1.37 -8.34 -3.80
CA LEU A 153 -0.37 -7.46 -3.21
C LEU A 153 0.79 -8.26 -2.63
N ILE A 154 1.97 -7.68 -2.64
CA ILE A 154 3.16 -8.22 -1.98
C ILE A 154 3.16 -7.73 -0.52
N PRO A 155 3.05 -8.61 0.48
CA PRO A 155 3.09 -8.20 1.87
C PRO A 155 4.49 -7.74 2.27
N ALA A 156 4.56 -6.59 2.95
CA ALA A 156 5.79 -6.05 3.50
C ALA A 156 5.53 -5.50 4.91
N LEU A 157 6.31 -5.99 5.87
CA LEU A 157 6.25 -5.54 7.25
C LEU A 157 7.37 -4.54 7.52
N TYR A 158 7.04 -3.37 8.07
CA TYR A 158 8.00 -2.35 8.42
C TYR A 158 7.98 -2.07 9.92
N SER A 159 9.17 -2.00 10.52
CA SER A 159 9.36 -1.67 11.94
C SER A 159 8.64 -2.63 12.89
N VAL A 160 8.81 -3.92 12.66
CA VAL A 160 8.27 -5.00 13.51
C VAL A 160 9.32 -5.54 14.48
N HIS A 161 8.87 -6.06 15.60
CA HIS A 161 9.70 -6.65 16.64
C HIS A 161 9.87 -8.16 16.45
N ALA A 162 10.62 -8.79 17.38
CA ALA A 162 11.06 -10.16 17.26
C ALA A 162 9.94 -11.18 16.94
N PRO A 163 8.78 -11.21 17.57
CA PRO A 163 7.77 -12.23 17.29
C PRO A 163 7.26 -12.20 15.84
N ALA A 164 6.96 -11.01 15.31
CA ALA A 164 6.51 -10.86 13.93
C ALA A 164 7.66 -11.09 12.93
N MET A 165 8.87 -10.62 13.25
CA MET A 165 10.07 -10.86 12.46
C MET A 165 10.38 -12.36 12.34
N GLU A 166 10.29 -13.12 13.43
CA GLU A 166 10.56 -14.55 13.44
C GLU A 166 9.51 -15.32 12.62
N ALA A 167 8.25 -14.94 12.71
CA ALA A 167 7.19 -15.49 11.88
C ALA A 167 7.47 -15.24 10.37
N ALA A 168 7.84 -14.03 10.01
CA ALA A 168 8.20 -13.71 8.62
C ALA A 168 9.43 -14.48 8.15
N ARG A 169 10.45 -14.64 9.01
CA ARG A 169 11.65 -15.44 8.71
C ARG A 169 11.30 -16.91 8.48
N ALA A 170 10.41 -17.48 9.29
CA ALA A 170 9.96 -18.86 9.13
C ALA A 170 9.20 -19.08 7.81
N MET A 171 8.60 -18.03 7.24
CA MET A 171 7.97 -18.03 5.91
C MET A 171 8.98 -17.80 4.77
N GLY A 172 10.27 -17.67 5.06
CA GLY A 172 11.32 -17.45 4.06
C GLY A 172 11.47 -16.00 3.60
N TRP A 173 10.91 -15.03 4.32
CA TRP A 173 11.04 -13.64 3.95
C TRP A 173 12.43 -13.08 4.26
N THR A 174 12.85 -12.12 3.46
CA THR A 174 14.09 -11.38 3.71
C THR A 174 13.88 -10.40 4.86
N ILE A 175 14.76 -10.47 5.85
CA ILE A 175 14.73 -9.61 7.03
C ILE A 175 15.91 -8.63 6.96
N MET A 176 15.62 -7.35 7.20
CA MET A 176 16.61 -6.29 7.26
C MET A 176 16.40 -5.44 8.51
N GLN A 177 17.47 -5.20 9.26
CA GLN A 177 17.41 -4.24 10.36
C GLN A 177 17.30 -2.81 9.79
N VAL A 178 16.26 -2.09 10.19
CA VAL A 178 16.02 -0.71 9.73
C VAL A 178 16.33 0.33 10.80
N ALA A 179 16.24 -0.04 12.08
CA ALA A 179 16.47 0.85 13.21
C ALA A 179 16.79 0.08 14.50
N GLU A 180 17.14 0.82 15.53
CA GLU A 180 17.20 0.36 16.92
C GLU A 180 16.21 1.18 17.75
N GLU A 181 15.54 0.54 18.67
CA GLU A 181 14.60 1.18 19.57
C GLU A 181 15.19 1.27 20.96
N ALA A 182 15.13 2.48 21.54
CA ALA A 182 15.50 2.68 22.92
C ALA A 182 14.27 2.48 23.82
N VAL A 183 14.26 1.41 24.60
CA VAL A 183 13.18 1.09 25.53
C VAL A 183 13.54 1.55 26.93
N LEU A 184 12.62 2.26 27.57
CA LEU A 184 12.73 2.70 28.98
C LEU A 184 11.65 2.03 29.81
N ASP A 185 12.05 1.25 30.77
CA ASP A 185 11.15 0.71 31.76
C ASP A 185 10.71 1.83 32.74
N LEU A 186 9.43 2.15 32.73
CA LEU A 186 8.88 3.24 33.52
C LEU A 186 8.63 2.87 34.99
N PRO A 187 8.21 1.65 35.35
CA PRO A 187 8.08 1.26 36.75
C PRO A 187 9.40 1.45 37.49
N ASP A 188 9.35 2.17 38.63
CA ASP A 188 10.52 2.45 39.46
C ASP A 188 11.65 3.26 38.80
N LEU A 189 11.41 3.87 37.63
CA LEU A 189 12.40 4.69 36.96
C LEU A 189 12.81 5.86 37.83
N ALA A 190 14.06 5.82 38.30
CA ALA A 190 14.66 6.91 39.08
C ALA A 190 16.00 7.28 38.45
N PHE A 191 16.14 8.49 37.96
CA PHE A 191 17.39 8.99 37.33
C PHE A 191 18.51 9.14 38.38
N ARG A 192 18.88 8.03 39.06
CA ARG A 192 19.90 7.98 40.12
C ARG A 192 21.12 7.19 39.63
N GLY A 193 22.24 7.41 40.32
CA GLY A 193 23.48 6.70 40.03
C GLY A 193 24.26 7.26 38.83
N LYS A 194 25.40 6.65 38.51
CA LYS A 194 26.34 7.13 37.53
C LYS A 194 25.77 7.03 36.10
N ALA A 195 24.98 6.01 35.80
CA ALA A 195 24.37 5.79 34.48
C ALA A 195 23.47 6.95 34.04
N TYR A 196 22.86 7.67 34.98
CA TYR A 196 21.97 8.78 34.64
C TYR A 196 22.58 10.15 34.93
N GLN A 197 23.91 10.26 35.07
CA GLN A 197 24.58 11.52 35.37
C GLN A 197 24.32 12.57 34.29
N ASP A 198 24.40 12.18 33.00
CA ASP A 198 24.20 13.09 31.89
C ASP A 198 22.77 13.63 31.83
N VAL A 199 21.77 12.78 32.13
CA VAL A 199 20.36 13.20 32.21
C VAL A 199 20.19 14.25 33.30
N ARG A 200 20.75 14.02 34.50
CA ARG A 200 20.67 15.00 35.58
C ARG A 200 21.40 16.31 35.25
N THR A 201 22.53 16.23 34.62
CA THR A 201 23.29 17.41 34.16
C THR A 201 22.48 18.20 33.13
N ALA A 202 21.85 17.55 32.18
CA ALA A 202 20.98 18.18 31.15
C ALA A 202 19.76 18.84 31.83
N LEU A 203 19.11 18.16 32.75
CA LEU A 203 17.98 18.73 33.49
C LEU A 203 18.37 19.98 34.31
N ASN A 204 19.53 19.94 34.96
CA ASN A 204 20.03 21.10 35.72
C ASN A 204 20.39 22.27 34.82
N HIS A 205 20.95 22.00 33.64
CA HIS A 205 21.23 23.02 32.64
C HIS A 205 19.95 23.65 32.10
N ALA A 206 18.98 22.82 31.68
CA ALA A 206 17.69 23.29 31.21
C ALA A 206 17.00 24.21 32.25
N LYS A 207 17.03 23.81 33.51
CA LYS A 207 16.47 24.64 34.62
C LYS A 207 17.19 25.99 34.77
N LYS A 208 18.52 26.03 34.60
CA LYS A 208 19.30 27.28 34.64
C LYS A 208 18.97 28.21 33.49
N GLU A 209 18.72 27.65 32.32
CA GLU A 209 18.33 28.37 31.12
C GLU A 209 16.83 28.75 31.06
N GLY A 210 16.09 28.47 32.15
CA GLY A 210 14.65 28.78 32.22
C GLY A 210 13.77 27.94 31.30
N VAL A 211 14.22 26.75 30.88
CA VAL A 211 13.43 25.83 30.07
C VAL A 211 12.39 25.15 30.96
N GLU A 212 11.13 25.25 30.58
CA GLU A 212 9.99 24.61 31.23
C GLU A 212 9.37 23.54 30.34
N ALA A 213 9.05 22.38 30.95
CA ALA A 213 8.31 21.31 30.29
C ALA A 213 6.82 21.43 30.63
N VAL A 214 5.99 21.54 29.60
CA VAL A 214 4.53 21.66 29.75
C VAL A 214 3.86 20.52 29.02
N TRP A 215 3.01 19.77 29.71
CA TRP A 215 2.16 18.73 29.14
C TRP A 215 0.83 19.33 28.70
N THR A 216 0.49 19.20 27.45
CA THR A 216 -0.79 19.66 26.92
C THR A 216 -1.20 18.79 25.74
N SER A 217 -2.52 18.66 25.52
CA SER A 217 -3.04 18.07 24.29
C SER A 217 -2.78 19.02 23.12
N PHE A 218 -2.32 18.50 21.98
CA PHE A 218 -2.14 19.33 20.77
C PHE A 218 -3.45 20.01 20.33
N ARG A 219 -4.60 19.37 20.58
CA ARG A 219 -5.93 19.93 20.31
C ARG A 219 -6.19 21.20 21.12
N ASP A 220 -5.79 21.19 22.39
CA ASP A 220 -6.05 22.27 23.34
C ASP A 220 -4.94 23.33 23.34
N CYS A 221 -3.88 23.10 22.56
CA CYS A 221 -2.76 24.02 22.45
C CYS A 221 -3.20 25.29 21.70
N PRO A 222 -2.83 26.51 22.19
CA PRO A 222 -3.09 27.76 21.49
C PRO A 222 -2.58 27.76 20.03
N ALA A 223 -3.31 28.41 19.13
CA ALA A 223 -2.99 28.40 17.69
C ALA A 223 -1.54 28.82 17.41
N GLY A 224 -1.09 29.93 17.99
CA GLY A 224 0.29 30.40 17.80
C GLY A 224 1.37 29.39 18.25
N ARG A 225 1.10 28.59 19.29
CA ARG A 225 2.02 27.54 19.72
C ARG A 225 1.99 26.34 18.76
N ARG A 226 0.83 25.96 18.25
CA ARG A 226 0.73 24.93 17.20
C ARG A 226 1.49 25.33 15.95
N ASP A 227 1.41 26.61 15.55
CA ASP A 227 2.13 27.12 14.39
C ASP A 227 3.65 27.12 14.61
N GLN A 228 4.13 27.44 15.82
CA GLN A 228 5.54 27.31 16.18
C GLN A 228 6.01 25.84 16.13
N ILE A 229 5.22 24.89 16.66
CA ILE A 229 5.54 23.46 16.59
C ILE A 229 5.66 23.00 15.15
N ARG A 230 4.71 23.40 14.28
CA ARG A 230 4.76 23.07 12.85
C ARG A 230 5.96 23.68 12.14
N ALA A 231 6.26 24.94 12.43
CA ALA A 231 7.42 25.62 11.84
C ALA A 231 8.74 24.93 12.22
N ILE A 232 8.88 24.51 13.50
CA ILE A 232 10.06 23.76 13.97
C ILE A 232 10.14 22.41 13.25
N SER A 233 9.04 21.67 13.15
CA SER A 233 8.98 20.39 12.44
C SER A 233 9.38 20.54 10.97
N GLN A 234 8.83 21.54 10.28
CA GLN A 234 9.16 21.81 8.87
C GLN A 234 10.63 22.21 8.69
N ALA A 235 11.16 23.07 9.57
CA ALA A 235 12.57 23.45 9.52
C ALA A 235 13.48 22.24 9.73
N TRP A 236 13.15 21.37 10.69
CA TRP A 236 13.90 20.14 10.94
C TRP A 236 13.85 19.17 9.76
N ALA A 237 12.66 18.96 9.17
CA ALA A 237 12.49 18.07 8.01
C ALA A 237 13.25 18.59 6.78
N SER A 238 13.23 19.91 6.54
CA SER A 238 13.93 20.52 5.39
C SER A 238 15.45 20.45 5.48
N ASP A 239 16.00 20.31 6.69
CA ASP A 239 17.45 20.17 6.92
C ASP A 239 17.96 18.72 6.76
N LYS A 240 17.07 17.77 6.46
CA LYS A 240 17.43 16.36 6.27
C LYS A 240 17.68 16.04 4.80
N PRO A 241 18.65 15.13 4.51
CA PRO A 241 18.96 14.74 3.14
C PRO A 241 17.88 13.86 2.49
N LEU A 242 16.99 13.28 3.28
CA LEU A 242 15.89 12.45 2.81
C LEU A 242 14.56 13.17 3.05
N PRO A 243 13.61 13.04 2.12
CA PRO A 243 12.27 13.58 2.32
C PRO A 243 11.58 12.90 3.50
N GLU A 244 10.63 13.61 4.09
CA GLU A 244 9.75 13.06 5.14
C GLU A 244 9.01 11.83 4.62
N MET A 245 8.99 10.76 5.41
CA MET A 245 8.31 9.53 5.04
C MET A 245 6.79 9.73 5.12
N GLY A 246 6.09 9.52 4.01
CA GLY A 246 4.66 9.82 3.90
C GLY A 246 3.72 8.90 4.69
N PHE A 247 4.25 7.95 5.46
CA PHE A 247 3.49 7.04 6.32
C PHE A 247 3.80 7.23 7.81
N THR A 248 4.61 8.20 8.18
CA THR A 248 4.95 8.57 9.56
C THR A 248 4.39 9.94 9.91
#